data_83f7da6044a2e1b92206d5e0a90a0e84
#
_entry.id   83f7da6044a2e1b92206d5e0a90a0e84
#
_cell.length_a   1.000
_cell.length_b   1.000
_cell.length_c   1.000
_cell.angle_alpha   90.00
_cell.angle_beta   90.00
_cell.angle_gamma   90.00
#
_symmetry.space_group_name_H-M   'P 1'
#
loop_
_entity.id
_entity.type
_entity.pdbx_description
1 polymer ?
#
loop_
_entity_poly.entity_id
_entity_poly.type
_entity_poly.pdbx_seq_one_letter_code
_entity_poly.pdbx_strand_id
1 'polypeptide(L)'
;MKYFLGALIVFCILSVQTKAEKNDTIYYNVSKYGVKGNGKTDDLPALTRLFLKASQQKRPAKVVFAPGKVYRIGQHTKDLYGRVLINRANNLVVEGNGCTLLIHPSSRAFAVYRSKNIVIRNFKIDYSPLPYTQGRVSKVDADNYYLEFKIDSGYPAPVAGKEPYKNGGKIVDCITANGKTRKFFQGHSWVKEVEDLGNGTFGVKYDLRKQEQLKPGDFFCMKLPYAESRLIQNNETKDAAEKGEFIYTNTANIAAQQCDGLILENITSYAAPLMTFVLKGCSRHILRNCSIISKDNRIVAGCSDGMHLKGNEHQPRIENCHIERTMDDAIHIKMSGDAIKEILATNKFKIEHKDILWDNTNLGKGKKVMVFNPETSKQLAECTITDYEPQNYREGIVTLDKNVAEADTKTCLYLQSDEEAVITGCTLGTQLQRGILTHQPTKVTNCTIEDNGLAFELALLSGGIEGPPTQKLTIENCIFRNLVWGGISVNCPSHDYNQKGTPQLVVKNNIFDLRHNIPLVSAVNSNGVSFTGNKIITKKANVAEASLFRLINTPVLENSNNLYTSQP
;
A
#
# COMPACT_ATOMS: atom_id res chain seq x y z
N MET A 1 -21.28 24.71 71.67
CA MET A 1 -20.71 23.37 71.86
C MET A 1 -21.39 22.43 70.88
N LYS A 2 -20.77 22.15 69.75
CA LYS A 2 -21.23 21.16 68.77
C LYS A 2 -20.06 20.26 68.44
N TYR A 3 -20.21 19.01 68.77
CA TYR A 3 -19.20 17.97 68.55
C TYR A 3 -19.19 17.56 67.10
N PHE A 4 -18.03 17.60 66.45
CA PHE A 4 -17.80 16.98 65.10
C PHE A 4 -17.22 15.59 65.36
N LEU A 5 -17.96 14.57 64.97
CA LEU A 5 -17.48 13.20 64.91
C LEU A 5 -16.83 12.99 63.50
N GLY A 6 -15.50 12.85 63.53
CA GLY A 6 -14.75 12.46 62.32
C GLY A 6 -14.76 10.94 62.16
N ALA A 7 -15.36 10.45 61.08
CA ALA A 7 -15.30 9.04 60.71
C ALA A 7 -13.99 8.78 59.94
N LEU A 8 -13.10 8.00 60.51
CA LEU A 8 -11.86 7.53 59.89
C LEU A 8 -12.18 6.32 59.01
N ILE A 9 -12.22 6.52 57.70
CA ILE A 9 -12.36 5.42 56.72
C ILE A 9 -10.97 4.84 56.47
N VAL A 10 -10.72 3.67 57.02
CA VAL A 10 -9.51 2.88 56.77
C VAL A 10 -9.70 2.17 55.42
N PHE A 11 -9.01 2.65 54.38
CA PHE A 11 -8.89 1.96 53.12
C PHE A 11 -7.90 0.79 53.27
N CYS A 12 -8.42 -0.42 53.43
CA CYS A 12 -7.62 -1.63 53.25
C CYS A 12 -7.31 -1.78 51.72
N ILE A 13 -6.12 -1.35 51.32
CA ILE A 13 -5.58 -1.68 50.00
C ILE A 13 -5.16 -3.15 50.06
N LEU A 14 -6.04 -4.03 49.56
CA LEU A 14 -5.68 -5.39 49.19
C LEU A 14 -4.73 -5.29 48.00
N SER A 15 -3.44 -5.35 48.25
CA SER A 15 -2.43 -5.57 47.22
C SER A 15 -2.63 -7.01 46.67
N VAL A 16 -3.44 -7.13 45.62
CA VAL A 16 -3.39 -8.31 44.78
C VAL A 16 -2.02 -8.30 44.12
N GLN A 17 -1.07 -8.98 44.68
CA GLN A 17 0.14 -9.38 44.00
C GLN A 17 -0.27 -10.32 42.87
N THR A 18 -0.59 -9.77 41.69
CA THR A 18 -0.54 -10.54 40.48
C THR A 18 0.90 -11.02 40.36
N LYS A 19 1.13 -12.30 40.62
CA LYS A 19 2.33 -12.99 40.15
C LYS A 19 2.44 -12.65 38.67
N ALA A 20 3.34 -11.74 38.29
CA ALA A 20 3.77 -11.61 36.93
C ALA A 20 4.31 -12.98 36.55
N GLU A 21 3.54 -13.77 35.80
CA GLU A 21 4.09 -14.92 35.11
C GLU A 21 5.31 -14.41 34.38
N LYS A 22 6.49 -14.88 34.77
CA LYS A 22 7.72 -14.72 34.02
C LYS A 22 7.42 -15.27 32.64
N ASN A 23 7.04 -14.41 31.69
CA ASN A 23 6.90 -14.78 30.30
C ASN A 23 8.28 -15.28 29.84
N ASP A 24 8.45 -16.57 29.93
CA ASP A 24 9.70 -17.27 29.60
C ASP A 24 9.86 -17.28 28.07
N THR A 25 10.23 -16.12 27.54
CA THR A 25 10.42 -15.92 26.09
C THR A 25 11.57 -16.75 25.58
N ILE A 26 11.33 -17.52 24.53
CA ILE A 26 12.37 -18.32 23.87
C ILE A 26 13.17 -17.44 22.90
N TYR A 27 14.47 -17.36 23.10
CA TYR A 27 15.36 -16.56 22.25
C TYR A 27 16.07 -17.41 21.21
N TYR A 28 15.99 -16.96 19.96
CA TYR A 28 16.67 -17.54 18.80
C TYR A 28 17.68 -16.54 18.23
N ASN A 29 18.96 -16.66 18.59
CA ASN A 29 20.02 -15.89 17.96
C ASN A 29 20.37 -16.55 16.61
N VAL A 30 20.18 -15.85 15.49
CA VAL A 30 20.32 -16.40 14.14
C VAL A 30 21.69 -17.03 13.89
N SER A 31 22.76 -16.47 14.48
CA SER A 31 24.13 -17.00 14.31
C SER A 31 24.31 -18.43 14.83
N LYS A 32 23.53 -18.84 15.83
CA LYS A 32 23.55 -20.20 16.40
C LYS A 32 22.85 -21.23 15.49
N TYR A 33 22.19 -20.78 14.43
CA TYR A 33 21.43 -21.62 13.49
C TYR A 33 22.04 -21.66 12.08
N GLY A 34 23.32 -21.33 11.96
CA GLY A 34 24.07 -21.41 10.70
C GLY A 34 23.89 -20.22 9.77
N VAL A 35 23.19 -19.16 10.21
CA VAL A 35 23.02 -17.92 9.46
C VAL A 35 24.30 -17.10 9.54
N LYS A 36 24.90 -16.72 8.39
CA LYS A 36 26.26 -16.14 8.32
C LYS A 36 26.25 -14.61 8.44
N GLY A 37 25.33 -13.94 7.79
CA GLY A 37 25.23 -12.47 7.81
C GLY A 37 26.47 -11.75 7.29
N ASN A 38 27.14 -12.32 6.28
CA ASN A 38 28.38 -11.80 5.69
C ASN A 38 28.15 -11.09 4.33
N GLY A 39 26.91 -10.93 3.89
CA GLY A 39 26.52 -10.29 2.63
C GLY A 39 26.82 -11.11 1.36
N LYS A 40 27.46 -12.27 1.49
CA LYS A 40 27.88 -13.11 0.36
C LYS A 40 27.17 -14.45 0.32
N THR A 41 27.13 -15.15 1.45
CA THR A 41 26.44 -16.45 1.59
C THR A 41 24.94 -16.27 1.54
N ASP A 42 24.23 -17.14 0.83
CA ASP A 42 22.78 -17.19 0.89
C ASP A 42 22.33 -17.72 2.27
N ASP A 43 21.75 -16.83 3.07
CA ASP A 43 21.28 -17.14 4.42
C ASP A 43 19.86 -17.73 4.42
N LEU A 44 19.14 -17.69 3.28
CA LEU A 44 17.74 -18.11 3.19
C LEU A 44 17.50 -19.55 3.65
N PRO A 45 18.32 -20.56 3.28
CA PRO A 45 18.08 -21.94 3.74
C PRO A 45 18.15 -22.09 5.26
N ALA A 46 19.10 -21.39 5.89
CA ALA A 46 19.26 -21.44 7.35
C ALA A 46 18.13 -20.66 8.06
N LEU A 47 17.75 -19.50 7.53
CA LEU A 47 16.63 -18.72 8.02
C LEU A 47 15.30 -19.47 7.89
N THR A 48 15.05 -20.16 6.77
CA THR A 48 13.84 -20.97 6.57
C THR A 48 13.68 -22.03 7.68
N ARG A 49 14.74 -22.78 7.98
CA ARG A 49 14.69 -23.79 9.07
C ARG A 49 14.47 -23.15 10.44
N LEU A 50 15.12 -22.02 10.71
CA LEU A 50 14.97 -21.31 11.97
C LEU A 50 13.55 -20.79 12.15
N PHE A 51 13.00 -20.12 11.14
CA PHE A 51 11.67 -19.52 11.22
C PHE A 51 10.54 -20.56 11.25
N LEU A 52 10.72 -21.72 10.60
CA LEU A 52 9.81 -22.84 10.78
C LEU A 52 9.75 -23.27 12.25
N LYS A 53 10.90 -23.43 12.91
CA LYS A 53 10.99 -23.78 14.33
C LYS A 53 10.40 -22.68 15.23
N ALA A 54 10.71 -21.41 14.96
CA ALA A 54 10.21 -20.28 15.75
C ALA A 54 8.69 -20.09 15.62
N SER A 55 8.13 -20.30 14.43
CA SER A 55 6.69 -20.20 14.17
C SER A 55 5.85 -21.25 14.90
N GLN A 56 6.43 -22.42 15.18
CA GLN A 56 5.73 -23.52 15.86
C GLN A 56 5.72 -23.42 17.39
N GLN A 57 6.33 -22.37 17.96
CA GLN A 57 6.40 -22.21 19.41
C GLN A 57 5.04 -21.85 20.01
N LYS A 58 4.69 -22.52 21.11
CA LYS A 58 3.51 -22.20 21.91
C LYS A 58 3.76 -21.07 22.91
N ARG A 59 5.02 -20.87 23.33
CA ARG A 59 5.46 -19.77 24.21
C ARG A 59 5.89 -18.58 23.36
N PRO A 60 5.88 -17.35 23.93
CA PRO A 60 6.46 -16.19 23.26
C PRO A 60 7.87 -16.45 22.78
N ALA A 61 8.21 -16.05 21.56
CA ALA A 61 9.50 -16.27 20.96
C ALA A 61 10.10 -14.98 20.40
N LYS A 62 11.43 -14.88 20.41
CA LYS A 62 12.16 -13.75 19.82
C LYS A 62 13.30 -14.25 18.96
N VAL A 63 13.24 -13.95 17.66
CA VAL A 63 14.38 -14.18 16.72
C VAL A 63 15.21 -12.91 16.67
N VAL A 64 16.53 -13.04 16.92
CA VAL A 64 17.42 -11.89 17.06
C VAL A 64 18.55 -11.98 16.03
N PHE A 65 18.62 -10.97 15.17
CA PHE A 65 19.71 -10.76 14.21
C PHE A 65 20.83 -9.94 14.85
N ALA A 66 22.06 -10.17 14.41
CA ALA A 66 23.19 -9.41 14.92
C ALA A 66 23.27 -8.00 14.29
N PRO A 67 23.61 -6.97 15.06
CA PRO A 67 23.71 -5.60 14.55
C PRO A 67 24.80 -5.46 13.49
N GLY A 68 24.60 -4.54 12.53
CA GLY A 68 25.58 -4.19 11.49
C GLY A 68 25.89 -5.29 10.47
N LYS A 69 25.23 -6.45 10.55
CA LYS A 69 25.42 -7.56 9.60
C LYS A 69 24.57 -7.37 8.36
N VAL A 70 25.00 -8.02 7.26
CA VAL A 70 24.28 -8.07 5.99
C VAL A 70 23.88 -9.52 5.72
N TYR A 71 22.60 -9.81 5.75
CA TYR A 71 22.03 -11.14 5.49
C TYR A 71 21.51 -11.21 4.07
N ARG A 72 21.96 -12.19 3.31
CA ARG A 72 21.54 -12.35 1.91
C ARG A 72 20.35 -13.29 1.81
N ILE A 73 19.30 -12.85 1.14
CA ILE A 73 18.15 -13.66 0.72
C ILE A 73 18.31 -13.96 -0.76
N GLY A 74 18.68 -15.20 -1.09
CA GLY A 74 18.99 -15.63 -2.44
C GLY A 74 17.80 -15.69 -3.39
N GLN A 75 18.04 -16.19 -4.59
CA GLN A 75 17.05 -16.30 -5.64
C GLN A 75 15.95 -17.30 -5.26
N HIS A 76 14.72 -17.00 -5.66
CA HIS A 76 13.61 -17.95 -5.60
C HIS A 76 13.89 -19.13 -6.55
N THR A 77 13.69 -20.36 -6.05
CA THR A 77 13.81 -21.60 -6.82
C THR A 77 12.60 -22.49 -6.55
N LYS A 78 12.46 -23.57 -7.32
CA LYS A 78 11.39 -24.56 -7.11
C LYS A 78 11.48 -25.24 -5.75
N ASP A 79 12.70 -25.45 -5.25
CA ASP A 79 12.96 -26.15 -3.99
C ASP A 79 13.00 -25.23 -2.79
N LEU A 80 13.23 -23.93 -3.02
CA LEU A 80 13.39 -22.94 -1.97
C LEU A 80 12.67 -21.65 -2.36
N TYR A 81 11.51 -21.45 -1.76
CA TYR A 81 10.75 -20.21 -1.92
C TYR A 81 11.55 -19.01 -1.41
N GLY A 82 11.77 -18.03 -2.26
CA GLY A 82 12.56 -16.83 -1.97
C GLY A 82 11.98 -15.94 -0.88
N ARG A 83 11.75 -16.45 0.32
CA ARG A 83 11.18 -15.70 1.44
C ARG A 83 11.49 -16.30 2.80
N VAL A 84 11.60 -15.45 3.81
CA VAL A 84 11.53 -15.88 5.21
C VAL A 84 10.06 -16.01 5.60
N LEU A 85 9.59 -17.23 5.82
CA LEU A 85 8.19 -17.53 6.10
C LEU A 85 7.89 -17.55 7.60
N ILE A 86 6.89 -16.78 8.02
CA ILE A 86 6.26 -16.81 9.34
C ILE A 86 4.81 -17.27 9.14
N ASN A 87 4.49 -18.51 9.51
CA ASN A 87 3.19 -19.08 9.26
C ASN A 87 2.54 -19.62 10.53
N ARG A 88 1.30 -19.22 10.80
CA ARG A 88 0.52 -19.62 11.99
C ARG A 88 1.29 -19.44 13.30
N ALA A 89 2.19 -18.45 13.34
CA ALA A 89 2.92 -18.08 14.54
C ALA A 89 2.05 -17.24 15.48
N ASN A 90 2.35 -17.31 16.78
CA ASN A 90 1.70 -16.50 17.79
C ASN A 90 2.75 -15.93 18.76
N ASN A 91 2.65 -14.63 19.06
CA ASN A 91 3.56 -13.93 19.97
C ASN A 91 5.04 -14.06 19.56
N LEU A 92 5.36 -13.72 18.29
CA LEU A 92 6.74 -13.75 17.77
C LEU A 92 7.26 -12.35 17.50
N VAL A 93 8.42 -12.04 18.08
CA VAL A 93 9.18 -10.82 17.78
C VAL A 93 10.37 -11.16 16.91
N VAL A 94 10.53 -10.46 15.79
CA VAL A 94 11.69 -10.54 14.89
C VAL A 94 12.47 -9.24 15.01
N GLU A 95 13.63 -9.32 15.67
CA GLU A 95 14.48 -8.18 16.00
C GLU A 95 15.68 -8.10 15.07
N GLY A 96 15.72 -7.09 14.21
CA GLY A 96 16.78 -6.88 13.22
C GLY A 96 18.01 -6.18 13.77
N ASN A 97 17.90 -5.42 14.86
CA ASN A 97 19.01 -4.63 15.43
C ASN A 97 19.73 -3.74 14.40
N GLY A 98 19.00 -3.20 13.41
CA GLY A 98 19.57 -2.36 12.36
C GLY A 98 20.41 -3.11 11.31
N CYS A 99 20.33 -4.43 11.22
CA CYS A 99 20.97 -5.21 10.17
C CYS A 99 20.33 -4.95 8.79
N THR A 100 21.05 -5.33 7.74
CA THR A 100 20.56 -5.21 6.37
C THR A 100 20.15 -6.59 5.82
N LEU A 101 18.97 -6.69 5.25
CA LEU A 101 18.55 -7.79 4.39
C LEU A 101 18.84 -7.40 2.95
N LEU A 102 19.78 -8.10 2.29
CA LEU A 102 20.13 -7.91 0.89
C LEU A 102 19.45 -8.99 0.05
N ILE A 103 18.46 -8.60 -0.73
CA ILE A 103 17.48 -9.51 -1.32
C ILE A 103 17.70 -9.64 -2.83
N HIS A 104 17.53 -10.83 -3.39
CA HIS A 104 17.40 -11.02 -4.83
C HIS A 104 16.01 -10.54 -5.31
N PRO A 105 15.86 -9.86 -6.47
CA PRO A 105 14.59 -9.31 -6.93
C PRO A 105 13.43 -10.30 -7.11
N SER A 106 13.72 -11.58 -7.30
CA SER A 106 12.69 -12.64 -7.31
C SER A 106 12.24 -13.08 -5.91
N SER A 107 12.80 -12.50 -4.85
CA SER A 107 12.59 -12.90 -3.46
C SER A 107 12.08 -11.74 -2.61
N ARG A 108 11.73 -12.00 -1.37
CA ARG A 108 11.24 -11.01 -0.39
C ARG A 108 11.88 -11.23 0.99
N ALA A 109 11.83 -10.19 1.82
CA ALA A 109 12.31 -10.29 3.20
C ALA A 109 11.44 -11.26 4.01
N PHE A 110 10.17 -10.90 4.18
CA PHE A 110 9.26 -11.68 5.01
C PHE A 110 7.93 -11.93 4.31
N ALA A 111 7.38 -13.13 4.56
CA ALA A 111 6.01 -13.49 4.28
C ALA A 111 5.35 -13.96 5.59
N VAL A 112 4.25 -13.31 6.00
CA VAL A 112 3.58 -13.58 7.27
C VAL A 112 2.15 -14.01 6.99
N TYR A 113 1.80 -15.24 7.37
CA TYR A 113 0.47 -15.79 7.09
C TYR A 113 -0.24 -16.30 8.34
N ARG A 114 -1.52 -15.99 8.47
CA ARG A 114 -2.42 -16.54 9.49
C ARG A 114 -1.82 -16.51 10.89
N SER A 115 -1.10 -15.43 11.21
CA SER A 115 -0.32 -15.30 12.43
C SER A 115 -0.89 -14.20 13.32
N LYS A 116 -0.63 -14.30 14.64
CA LYS A 116 -1.15 -13.35 15.64
C LYS A 116 -0.03 -12.75 16.47
N ASN A 117 -0.16 -11.46 16.82
CA ASN A 117 0.77 -10.74 17.68
C ASN A 117 2.22 -10.85 17.19
N ILE A 118 2.46 -10.49 15.94
CA ILE A 118 3.79 -10.54 15.31
C ILE A 118 4.38 -9.13 15.27
N VAL A 119 5.63 -9.01 15.70
CA VAL A 119 6.41 -7.75 15.59
C VAL A 119 7.64 -8.01 14.74
N ILE A 120 7.80 -7.26 13.65
CA ILE A 120 9.02 -7.25 12.82
C ILE A 120 9.59 -5.84 12.88
N ARG A 121 10.84 -5.71 13.35
CA ARG A 121 11.39 -4.37 13.57
C ARG A 121 12.89 -4.24 13.41
N ASN A 122 13.33 -2.99 13.21
CA ASN A 122 14.74 -2.58 13.18
C ASN A 122 15.53 -3.22 12.03
N PHE A 123 14.97 -3.21 10.80
CA PHE A 123 15.63 -3.73 9.60
C PHE A 123 15.91 -2.64 8.57
N LYS A 124 16.97 -2.84 7.80
CA LYS A 124 17.20 -2.20 6.50
C LYS A 124 17.01 -3.24 5.40
N ILE A 125 16.30 -2.89 4.34
CA ILE A 125 16.00 -3.77 3.20
C ILE A 125 16.56 -3.12 1.93
N ASP A 126 17.38 -3.87 1.19
CA ASP A 126 17.93 -3.45 -0.09
C ASP A 126 18.00 -4.65 -1.04
N TYR A 127 18.26 -4.42 -2.33
CA TYR A 127 18.28 -5.43 -3.36
C TYR A 127 19.64 -5.51 -4.08
N SER A 128 20.04 -6.73 -4.44
CA SER A 128 21.20 -6.99 -5.28
C SER A 128 20.97 -8.24 -6.15
N PRO A 129 20.91 -8.06 -7.52
CA PRO A 129 20.96 -6.79 -8.25
C PRO A 129 19.75 -5.91 -7.93
N LEU A 130 19.74 -4.64 -8.39
CA LEU A 130 18.58 -3.78 -8.26
C LEU A 130 17.41 -4.27 -9.13
N PRO A 131 16.15 -4.08 -8.71
CA PRO A 131 14.98 -4.52 -9.48
C PRO A 131 14.60 -3.59 -10.64
N TYR A 132 15.37 -2.57 -10.90
CA TYR A 132 15.21 -1.58 -11.96
C TYR A 132 16.57 -1.15 -12.49
N THR A 133 16.56 -0.58 -13.70
CA THR A 133 17.70 0.15 -14.25
C THR A 133 17.44 1.64 -14.24
N GLN A 134 18.53 2.42 -14.21
CA GLN A 134 18.51 3.87 -14.22
C GLN A 134 19.66 4.38 -15.09
N GLY A 135 19.43 5.52 -15.72
CA GLY A 135 20.48 6.18 -16.50
C GLY A 135 20.12 7.61 -16.89
N ARG A 136 21.00 8.21 -17.65
CA ARG A 136 20.84 9.58 -18.18
C ARG A 136 20.37 9.55 -19.61
N VAL A 137 19.32 10.28 -19.90
CA VAL A 137 18.81 10.49 -21.26
C VAL A 137 19.88 11.20 -22.09
N SER A 138 20.19 10.66 -23.26
CA SER A 138 21.13 11.23 -24.23
C SER A 138 20.41 11.82 -25.44
N LYS A 139 19.24 11.27 -25.81
CA LYS A 139 18.42 11.75 -26.93
C LYS A 139 16.94 11.54 -26.66
N VAL A 140 16.11 12.43 -27.18
CA VAL A 140 14.64 12.34 -27.09
C VAL A 140 14.04 12.57 -28.47
N ASP A 141 13.13 11.69 -28.86
CA ASP A 141 12.23 11.85 -29.98
C ASP A 141 10.80 11.66 -29.48
N ALA A 142 10.22 12.75 -28.97
CA ALA A 142 8.92 12.73 -28.32
C ALA A 142 7.78 12.38 -29.31
N ASP A 143 7.91 12.74 -30.57
CA ASP A 143 6.89 12.48 -31.59
C ASP A 143 6.79 11.01 -31.96
N ASN A 144 7.91 10.29 -31.91
CA ASN A 144 7.99 8.86 -32.14
C ASN A 144 7.96 8.02 -30.86
N TYR A 145 7.73 8.64 -29.70
CA TYR A 145 7.75 7.98 -28.38
C TYR A 145 9.03 7.18 -28.15
N TYR A 146 10.18 7.77 -28.46
CA TYR A 146 11.49 7.15 -28.38
C TYR A 146 12.48 8.02 -27.60
N LEU A 147 13.35 7.36 -26.85
CA LEU A 147 14.48 7.98 -26.18
C LEU A 147 15.70 7.07 -26.21
N GLU A 148 16.88 7.67 -26.08
CA GLU A 148 18.12 6.96 -25.80
C GLU A 148 18.62 7.36 -24.41
N PHE A 149 19.13 6.41 -23.64
CA PHE A 149 19.74 6.69 -22.34
C PHE A 149 21.02 5.88 -22.14
N LYS A 150 21.94 6.45 -21.42
CA LYS A 150 23.15 5.78 -20.96
C LYS A 150 22.96 5.31 -19.52
N ILE A 151 23.16 4.03 -19.27
CA ILE A 151 23.00 3.41 -17.96
C ILE A 151 23.98 3.98 -16.94
N ASP A 152 23.55 4.26 -15.73
CA ASP A 152 24.41 4.66 -14.63
C ASP A 152 25.24 3.47 -14.13
N SER A 153 26.46 3.74 -13.66
CA SER A 153 27.35 2.69 -13.14
C SER A 153 26.72 1.95 -11.95
N GLY A 154 26.81 0.62 -11.95
CA GLY A 154 26.26 -0.24 -10.89
C GLY A 154 24.80 -0.64 -11.07
N TYR A 155 24.14 -0.19 -12.12
CA TYR A 155 22.78 -0.63 -12.44
C TYR A 155 22.79 -1.80 -13.42
N PRO A 156 21.84 -2.75 -13.28
CA PRO A 156 21.72 -3.85 -14.21
C PRO A 156 21.25 -3.36 -15.60
N ALA A 157 21.82 -3.95 -16.65
CA ALA A 157 21.42 -3.65 -18.02
C ALA A 157 19.99 -4.17 -18.28
N PRO A 158 19.15 -3.43 -19.03
CA PRO A 158 17.88 -3.95 -19.52
C PRO A 158 18.15 -5.02 -20.59
N VAL A 159 17.23 -5.98 -20.70
CA VAL A 159 17.30 -7.00 -21.76
C VAL A 159 16.77 -6.39 -23.05
N ALA A 160 17.56 -6.44 -24.13
CA ALA A 160 17.12 -5.98 -25.44
C ALA A 160 16.06 -6.91 -26.03
N GLY A 161 15.06 -6.34 -26.75
CA GLY A 161 14.01 -7.06 -27.45
C GLY A 161 12.61 -6.57 -27.10
N LYS A 162 11.61 -7.16 -27.79
CA LYS A 162 10.19 -6.81 -27.61
C LYS A 162 9.49 -7.64 -26.54
N GLU A 163 9.87 -8.90 -26.42
CA GLU A 163 9.15 -9.89 -25.57
C GLU A 163 9.49 -9.86 -24.08
N PRO A 164 10.71 -9.51 -23.64
CA PRO A 164 11.02 -9.46 -22.21
C PRO A 164 10.13 -8.50 -21.42
N TYR A 165 9.54 -7.52 -22.11
CA TYR A 165 8.72 -6.47 -21.52
C TYR A 165 7.22 -6.77 -21.56
N LYS A 166 6.81 -7.84 -22.25
CA LYS A 166 5.43 -8.33 -22.37
C LYS A 166 5.15 -9.54 -21.48
N ASN A 167 5.51 -9.48 -20.24
CA ASN A 167 5.35 -10.59 -19.33
C ASN A 167 3.88 -10.88 -19.03
N GLY A 168 3.32 -11.91 -19.65
CA GLY A 168 1.92 -12.29 -19.48
C GLY A 168 0.93 -11.18 -19.82
N GLY A 169 1.25 -10.34 -20.83
CA GLY A 169 0.44 -9.18 -21.22
C GLY A 169 0.63 -7.94 -20.34
N LYS A 170 1.52 -7.95 -19.38
CA LYS A 170 1.84 -6.80 -18.54
C LYS A 170 3.05 -6.05 -19.07
N ILE A 171 2.87 -4.78 -19.30
CA ILE A 171 3.83 -3.80 -19.77
C ILE A 171 4.74 -3.39 -18.60
N VAL A 172 6.01 -3.12 -18.87
CA VAL A 172 6.96 -2.67 -17.83
C VAL A 172 6.87 -1.16 -17.66
N ASP A 173 6.56 -0.73 -16.46
CA ASP A 173 6.50 0.70 -16.16
C ASP A 173 7.88 1.34 -16.21
N CYS A 174 7.92 2.56 -16.73
CA CYS A 174 9.06 3.43 -16.68
C CYS A 174 8.68 4.83 -16.21
N ILE A 175 9.67 5.53 -15.71
CA ILE A 175 9.53 6.93 -15.26
C ILE A 175 10.67 7.77 -15.77
N THR A 176 10.42 9.05 -15.84
CA THR A 176 11.43 10.07 -16.12
C THR A 176 11.47 11.09 -14.98
N ALA A 177 12.63 11.68 -14.76
CA ALA A 177 12.80 12.70 -13.73
C ALA A 177 13.79 13.77 -14.17
N ASN A 178 13.58 14.98 -13.65
CA ASN A 178 14.45 16.12 -13.93
C ASN A 178 15.89 15.86 -13.46
N GLY A 179 16.87 16.10 -14.32
CA GLY A 179 18.28 15.80 -14.08
C GLY A 179 18.93 16.57 -12.92
N LYS A 180 18.40 17.73 -12.55
CA LYS A 180 18.90 18.58 -11.45
C LYS A 180 18.10 18.39 -10.17
N THR A 181 16.77 18.54 -10.25
CA THR A 181 15.88 18.50 -9.07
C THR A 181 15.50 17.08 -8.67
N ARG A 182 15.67 16.11 -9.56
CA ARG A 182 15.29 14.70 -9.39
C ARG A 182 13.78 14.50 -9.15
N LYS A 183 12.95 15.52 -9.43
CA LYS A 183 11.49 15.42 -9.37
C LYS A 183 10.99 14.65 -10.57
N PHE A 184 10.04 13.78 -10.34
CA PHE A 184 9.40 13.00 -11.40
C PHE A 184 8.65 13.91 -12.36
N PHE A 185 8.74 13.61 -13.64
CA PHE A 185 7.78 14.08 -14.61
C PHE A 185 6.55 13.20 -14.52
N GLN A 186 5.45 13.79 -14.06
CA GLN A 186 4.25 13.05 -13.66
C GLN A 186 3.60 12.30 -14.83
N GLY A 187 3.15 11.09 -14.55
CA GLY A 187 2.40 10.21 -15.44
C GLY A 187 3.13 8.92 -15.79
N HIS A 188 2.36 7.85 -15.83
CA HIS A 188 2.85 6.54 -16.26
C HIS A 188 3.24 6.55 -17.72
N SER A 189 4.34 5.88 -18.02
CA SER A 189 4.71 5.41 -19.36
C SER A 189 5.12 3.94 -19.26
N TRP A 190 4.96 3.22 -20.37
CA TRP A 190 5.32 1.81 -20.44
C TRP A 190 6.33 1.59 -21.54
N VAL A 191 7.32 0.74 -21.24
CA VAL A 191 8.32 0.30 -22.22
C VAL A 191 7.70 -0.72 -23.15
N LYS A 192 7.81 -0.50 -24.45
CA LYS A 192 7.38 -1.44 -25.50
C LYS A 192 8.54 -2.21 -26.10
N GLU A 193 9.66 -1.57 -26.27
CA GLU A 193 10.83 -2.14 -26.94
C GLU A 193 12.10 -1.54 -26.38
N VAL A 194 13.13 -2.35 -26.25
CA VAL A 194 14.48 -1.92 -25.88
C VAL A 194 15.46 -2.39 -26.92
N GLU A 195 16.34 -1.51 -27.36
CA GLU A 195 17.43 -1.77 -28.28
C GLU A 195 18.76 -1.54 -27.58
N ASP A 196 19.70 -2.46 -27.71
CA ASP A 196 21.07 -2.25 -27.22
C ASP A 196 21.89 -1.54 -28.32
N LEU A 197 22.26 -0.31 -28.07
CA LEU A 197 23.05 0.52 -28.99
C LEU A 197 24.56 0.40 -28.71
N GLY A 198 24.96 -0.45 -27.77
CA GLY A 198 26.34 -0.65 -27.38
C GLY A 198 26.86 0.38 -26.37
N ASN A 199 28.02 0.09 -25.78
CA ASN A 199 28.70 0.97 -24.81
C ASN A 199 27.82 1.40 -23.61
N GLY A 200 26.85 0.56 -23.20
CA GLY A 200 25.91 0.84 -22.12
C GLY A 200 24.86 1.91 -22.44
N THR A 201 24.61 2.13 -23.74
CA THR A 201 23.53 2.98 -24.23
C THR A 201 22.40 2.12 -24.77
N PHE A 202 21.17 2.49 -24.46
CA PHE A 202 19.97 1.76 -24.86
C PHE A 202 18.95 2.71 -25.46
N GLY A 203 18.34 2.27 -26.58
CA GLY A 203 17.15 2.90 -27.17
C GLY A 203 15.89 2.29 -26.56
N VAL A 204 14.88 3.12 -26.27
CA VAL A 204 13.61 2.68 -25.67
C VAL A 204 12.45 3.29 -26.43
N LYS A 205 11.56 2.42 -26.93
CA LYS A 205 10.20 2.83 -27.33
C LYS A 205 9.26 2.69 -26.15
N TYR A 206 8.52 3.74 -25.87
CA TYR A 206 7.56 3.79 -24.77
C TYR A 206 6.16 4.14 -25.27
N ASP A 207 5.16 4.07 -24.40
CA ASP A 207 3.75 4.31 -24.70
C ASP A 207 3.11 5.25 -23.70
N LEU A 208 2.00 5.87 -24.08
CA LEU A 208 0.96 6.61 -23.35
C LEU A 208 1.12 8.11 -23.22
N ARG A 209 2.31 8.67 -23.01
CA ARG A 209 2.45 10.12 -22.87
C ARG A 209 3.67 10.61 -23.61
N LYS A 210 3.47 11.65 -24.42
CA LYS A 210 4.59 12.41 -24.98
C LYS A 210 5.38 12.99 -23.82
N GLN A 211 6.68 12.74 -23.81
CA GLN A 211 7.63 13.29 -22.84
C GLN A 211 8.22 14.61 -23.33
N GLU A 212 7.35 15.57 -23.70
CA GLU A 212 7.75 16.86 -24.31
C GLU A 212 8.70 17.69 -23.44
N GLN A 213 8.64 17.51 -22.14
CA GLN A 213 9.52 18.21 -21.18
C GLN A 213 10.87 17.52 -20.97
N LEU A 214 11.01 16.27 -21.45
CA LEU A 214 12.20 15.46 -21.27
C LEU A 214 13.32 15.97 -22.21
N LYS A 215 14.53 16.03 -21.69
CA LYS A 215 15.71 16.49 -22.43
C LYS A 215 16.96 15.71 -22.05
N PRO A 216 18.02 15.74 -22.86
CA PRO A 216 19.30 15.18 -22.51
C PRO A 216 19.82 15.67 -21.13
N GLY A 217 20.33 14.72 -20.33
CA GLY A 217 20.76 14.93 -18.95
C GLY A 217 19.69 14.63 -17.89
N ASP A 218 18.42 14.51 -18.26
CA ASP A 218 17.37 14.04 -17.36
C ASP A 218 17.52 12.55 -17.07
N PHE A 219 16.82 12.07 -16.05
CA PHE A 219 16.84 10.66 -15.68
C PHE A 219 15.76 9.87 -16.42
N PHE A 220 16.11 8.66 -16.78
CA PHE A 220 15.21 7.59 -17.16
C PHE A 220 15.41 6.40 -16.24
N CYS A 221 14.33 5.78 -15.80
CA CYS A 221 14.34 4.57 -14.99
C CYS A 221 13.21 3.64 -15.43
N MET A 222 13.50 2.35 -15.54
CA MET A 222 12.50 1.34 -15.85
C MET A 222 12.63 0.12 -14.96
N LYS A 223 11.51 -0.50 -14.65
CA LYS A 223 11.47 -1.81 -14.00
C LYS A 223 12.22 -2.83 -14.84
N LEU A 224 12.83 -3.80 -14.18
CA LEU A 224 13.36 -4.96 -14.88
C LEU A 224 12.40 -6.13 -14.73
N PRO A 225 12.04 -6.80 -15.84
CA PRO A 225 11.21 -7.98 -15.78
C PRO A 225 12.06 -9.15 -15.26
N TYR A 226 11.84 -9.55 -14.03
CA TYR A 226 12.32 -10.83 -13.53
C TYR A 226 11.28 -11.90 -13.91
N ALA A 227 11.26 -12.27 -15.19
CA ALA A 227 10.25 -13.10 -15.82
C ALA A 227 10.05 -14.45 -15.14
N GLU A 228 11.15 -15.07 -14.73
CA GLU A 228 11.14 -16.39 -14.09
C GLU A 228 10.37 -16.39 -12.77
N SER A 229 10.42 -15.31 -12.02
CA SER A 229 9.72 -15.21 -10.74
C SER A 229 8.20 -15.21 -10.88
N ARG A 230 7.64 -14.63 -11.96
CA ARG A 230 6.19 -14.57 -12.17
C ARG A 230 5.61 -15.89 -12.70
N LEU A 231 6.32 -16.57 -13.59
CA LEU A 231 5.88 -17.88 -14.11
C LEU A 231 5.88 -18.95 -13.03
N ILE A 232 6.94 -19.02 -12.23
CA ILE A 232 7.05 -19.92 -11.10
C ILE A 232 5.96 -19.62 -10.07
N GLN A 233 5.78 -18.34 -9.74
CA GLN A 233 4.76 -17.91 -8.79
C GLN A 233 3.33 -18.22 -9.24
N ASN A 234 3.00 -18.06 -10.53
CA ASN A 234 1.66 -18.36 -11.04
C ASN A 234 1.33 -19.86 -10.97
N ASN A 235 2.27 -20.72 -11.35
CA ASN A 235 2.08 -22.17 -11.28
C ASN A 235 1.99 -22.65 -9.82
N GLU A 236 2.88 -22.18 -8.95
CA GLU A 236 2.84 -22.48 -7.51
C GLU A 236 1.57 -21.99 -6.83
N THR A 237 1.03 -20.84 -7.25
CA THR A 237 -0.24 -20.32 -6.71
C THR A 237 -1.39 -21.22 -7.08
N LYS A 238 -1.43 -21.67 -8.33
CA LYS A 238 -2.48 -22.59 -8.79
C LYS A 238 -2.42 -23.91 -8.03
N ASP A 239 -1.25 -24.53 -7.96
CA ASP A 239 -1.04 -25.80 -7.27
C ASP A 239 -1.31 -25.71 -5.77
N ALA A 240 -0.87 -24.61 -5.12
CA ALA A 240 -1.10 -24.39 -3.70
C ALA A 240 -2.57 -24.08 -3.40
N ALA A 241 -3.23 -23.31 -4.26
CA ALA A 241 -4.65 -23.02 -4.12
C ALA A 241 -5.50 -24.27 -4.29
N GLU A 242 -5.19 -25.16 -5.26
CA GLU A 242 -5.84 -26.45 -5.45
C GLU A 242 -5.66 -27.38 -4.24
N LYS A 243 -4.54 -27.28 -3.53
CA LYS A 243 -4.28 -28.00 -2.29
C LYS A 243 -4.81 -27.31 -1.03
N GLY A 244 -5.50 -26.18 -1.16
CA GLY A 244 -5.92 -25.35 -0.02
C GLY A 244 -4.76 -24.68 0.72
N GLU A 245 -3.57 -24.67 0.14
CA GLU A 245 -2.41 -23.96 0.64
C GLU A 245 -2.37 -22.58 -0.01
N PHE A 246 -2.05 -21.55 0.78
CA PHE A 246 -2.02 -20.21 0.27
C PHE A 246 -0.59 -19.69 0.08
N ILE A 247 -0.25 -19.31 -1.16
CA ILE A 247 1.03 -18.69 -1.49
C ILE A 247 0.77 -17.31 -2.07
N TYR A 248 1.32 -16.31 -1.40
CA TYR A 248 1.29 -14.95 -1.91
C TYR A 248 2.36 -14.76 -2.98
N THR A 249 1.93 -14.43 -4.20
CA THR A 249 2.78 -14.45 -5.40
C THR A 249 3.46 -13.13 -5.72
N ASN A 250 3.17 -12.06 -4.99
CA ASN A 250 3.76 -10.76 -5.26
C ASN A 250 5.14 -10.61 -4.61
N THR A 251 6.07 -9.98 -5.32
CA THR A 251 7.44 -9.70 -4.85
C THR A 251 7.52 -8.44 -3.98
N ALA A 252 6.60 -8.25 -3.05
CA ALA A 252 6.70 -7.21 -2.02
C ALA A 252 7.87 -7.49 -1.06
N ASN A 253 8.46 -6.46 -0.47
CA ASN A 253 9.51 -6.65 0.54
C ASN A 253 8.97 -7.40 1.75
N ILE A 254 7.80 -6.99 2.25
CA ILE A 254 7.08 -7.69 3.30
C ILE A 254 5.63 -7.89 2.82
N ALA A 255 5.19 -9.14 2.81
CA ALA A 255 3.82 -9.48 2.53
C ALA A 255 3.19 -10.16 3.74
N ALA A 256 2.03 -9.67 4.18
CA ALA A 256 1.28 -10.28 5.27
C ALA A 256 -0.14 -10.58 4.83
N GLN A 257 -0.69 -11.69 5.31
CA GLN A 257 -2.05 -12.07 4.99
C GLN A 257 -2.75 -12.76 6.15
N GLN A 258 -4.02 -12.37 6.40
CA GLN A 258 -4.85 -12.92 7.46
C GLN A 258 -4.14 -12.91 8.83
N CYS A 259 -3.43 -11.82 9.12
CA CYS A 259 -2.72 -11.62 10.37
C CYS A 259 -3.51 -10.72 11.31
N ASP A 260 -3.41 -10.99 12.60
CA ASP A 260 -4.06 -10.21 13.64
C ASP A 260 -3.02 -9.65 14.60
N GLY A 261 -2.96 -8.31 14.76
CA GLY A 261 -1.98 -7.65 15.62
C GLY A 261 -0.56 -7.67 15.05
N LEU A 262 -0.38 -7.53 13.72
CA LEU A 262 0.94 -7.39 13.10
C LEU A 262 1.48 -5.96 13.28
N ILE A 263 2.70 -5.84 13.76
CA ILE A 263 3.41 -4.56 13.86
C ILE A 263 4.68 -4.59 13.00
N LEU A 264 4.77 -3.68 12.04
CA LEU A 264 5.99 -3.35 11.31
C LEU A 264 6.55 -2.05 11.88
N GLU A 265 7.75 -2.08 12.45
CA GLU A 265 8.30 -0.94 13.18
C GLU A 265 9.75 -0.66 12.81
N ASN A 266 10.07 0.61 12.55
CA ASN A 266 11.45 1.06 12.31
C ASN A 266 12.15 0.22 11.20
N ILE A 267 11.47 0.09 10.05
CA ILE A 267 11.99 -0.63 8.87
C ILE A 267 12.28 0.39 7.78
N THR A 268 13.51 0.39 7.27
CA THR A 268 13.90 1.23 6.13
C THR A 268 14.03 0.37 4.88
N SER A 269 13.27 0.67 3.84
CA SER A 269 13.36 0.06 2.51
C SER A 269 14.01 1.03 1.52
N TYR A 270 15.04 0.57 0.83
CA TYR A 270 15.78 1.35 -0.18
C TYR A 270 15.44 0.97 -1.63
N ALA A 271 14.77 -0.14 -1.82
CA ALA A 271 14.27 -0.59 -3.11
C ALA A 271 13.16 -1.62 -2.92
N ALA A 272 12.29 -1.76 -3.92
CA ALA A 272 11.30 -2.83 -4.02
C ALA A 272 11.01 -3.15 -5.49
N PRO A 273 10.90 -4.42 -5.90
CA PRO A 273 10.60 -4.80 -7.29
C PRO A 273 9.15 -4.52 -7.69
N LEU A 274 8.25 -4.44 -6.73
CA LEU A 274 6.84 -4.06 -6.86
C LEU A 274 6.44 -3.20 -5.65
N MET A 275 5.26 -3.43 -5.08
CA MET A 275 4.81 -2.78 -3.83
C MET A 275 5.78 -3.08 -2.69
N THR A 276 6.01 -2.13 -1.80
CA THR A 276 7.01 -2.32 -0.73
C THR A 276 6.43 -3.12 0.43
N PHE A 277 5.34 -2.68 1.05
CA PHE A 277 4.66 -3.43 2.10
C PHE A 277 3.23 -3.73 1.67
N VAL A 278 2.87 -5.01 1.70
CA VAL A 278 1.53 -5.48 1.31
C VAL A 278 0.88 -6.25 2.45
N LEU A 279 -0.23 -5.73 2.94
CA LEU A 279 -1.02 -6.37 3.99
C LEU A 279 -2.42 -6.65 3.45
N LYS A 280 -2.88 -7.90 3.63
CA LYS A 280 -4.13 -8.35 3.07
C LYS A 280 -4.97 -9.11 4.08
N GLY A 281 -6.22 -8.68 4.26
CA GLY A 281 -7.11 -9.29 5.23
C GLY A 281 -6.51 -9.31 6.63
N CYS A 282 -5.73 -8.30 6.98
CA CYS A 282 -5.11 -8.17 8.29
C CYS A 282 -6.00 -7.33 9.21
N SER A 283 -5.91 -7.62 10.50
CA SER A 283 -6.68 -6.99 11.55
C SER A 283 -5.75 -6.34 12.58
N ARG A 284 -6.08 -5.17 13.10
CA ARG A 284 -5.33 -4.44 14.14
C ARG A 284 -3.83 -4.30 13.85
N HIS A 285 -3.47 -4.07 12.59
CA HIS A 285 -2.07 -3.94 12.20
C HIS A 285 -1.59 -2.48 12.28
N ILE A 286 -0.31 -2.34 12.59
CA ILE A 286 0.36 -1.05 12.76
C ILE A 286 1.65 -1.04 11.94
N LEU A 287 1.81 -0.02 11.08
CA LEU A 287 3.06 0.31 10.43
C LEU A 287 3.56 1.63 11.04
N ARG A 288 4.66 1.61 11.78
CA ARG A 288 5.13 2.82 12.45
C ARG A 288 6.63 3.04 12.30
N ASN A 289 7.03 4.30 12.18
CA ASN A 289 8.42 4.72 12.03
C ASN A 289 9.12 4.01 10.86
N CYS A 290 8.38 3.60 9.83
CA CYS A 290 8.92 2.95 8.65
C CYS A 290 9.29 3.99 7.59
N SER A 291 10.37 3.71 6.84
CA SER A 291 10.84 4.58 5.75
C SER A 291 10.95 3.80 4.45
N ILE A 292 10.35 4.32 3.38
CA ILE A 292 10.52 3.87 2.01
C ILE A 292 11.15 5.04 1.27
N ILE A 293 12.47 4.99 1.13
CA ILE A 293 13.27 6.12 0.66
C ILE A 293 14.34 5.67 -0.32
N SER A 294 14.70 6.53 -1.25
CA SER A 294 15.80 6.23 -2.15
C SER A 294 17.14 6.29 -1.43
N LYS A 295 18.09 5.47 -1.89
CA LYS A 295 19.45 5.43 -1.35
C LYS A 295 20.44 5.98 -2.38
N ASP A 296 21.37 6.77 -1.91
CA ASP A 296 22.45 7.35 -2.73
C ASP A 296 21.90 8.14 -3.95
N ASN A 297 22.34 7.81 -5.15
CA ASN A 297 21.92 8.46 -6.40
C ASN A 297 20.67 7.84 -7.04
N ARG A 298 20.00 6.91 -6.39
CA ARG A 298 18.77 6.29 -6.90
C ARG A 298 17.64 7.29 -6.97
N ILE A 299 16.90 7.28 -8.06
CA ILE A 299 15.71 8.12 -8.20
C ILE A 299 14.42 7.40 -7.77
N VAL A 300 14.47 6.09 -7.59
CA VAL A 300 13.35 5.23 -7.22
C VAL A 300 13.65 4.49 -5.92
N ALA A 301 12.68 4.41 -5.02
CA ALA A 301 12.69 3.61 -3.81
C ALA A 301 11.78 2.36 -3.91
N GLY A 302 10.73 2.43 -4.74
CA GLY A 302 9.81 1.30 -4.97
C GLY A 302 9.21 1.34 -6.36
N CYS A 303 9.13 0.17 -7.00
CA CYS A 303 8.62 0.07 -8.37
C CYS A 303 7.09 -0.01 -8.49
N SER A 304 6.35 0.22 -7.44
CA SER A 304 4.89 0.35 -7.35
C SER A 304 4.56 1.06 -6.04
N ASP A 305 3.42 0.77 -5.40
CA ASP A 305 3.00 1.41 -4.15
C ASP A 305 4.02 1.26 -3.01
N GLY A 306 4.06 2.25 -2.15
CA GLY A 306 4.81 2.16 -0.90
C GLY A 306 4.15 1.19 0.08
N MET A 307 2.94 1.48 0.50
CA MET A 307 2.13 0.64 1.40
C MET A 307 0.80 0.31 0.74
N HIS A 308 0.52 -0.98 0.58
CA HIS A 308 -0.70 -1.48 -0.04
C HIS A 308 -1.49 -2.33 0.96
N LEU A 309 -2.59 -1.79 1.47
CA LEU A 309 -3.44 -2.41 2.48
C LEU A 309 -4.77 -2.81 1.85
N LYS A 310 -5.14 -4.09 1.92
CA LYS A 310 -6.35 -4.60 1.28
C LYS A 310 -7.23 -5.42 2.22
N GLY A 311 -8.54 -5.16 2.21
CA GLY A 311 -9.50 -5.94 2.96
C GLY A 311 -9.22 -5.93 4.47
N ASN A 312 -8.97 -4.76 5.04
CA ASN A 312 -8.69 -4.60 6.45
C ASN A 312 -9.96 -4.74 7.27
N GLU A 313 -9.93 -5.49 8.37
CA GLU A 313 -11.11 -5.75 9.20
C GLU A 313 -11.28 -4.78 10.35
N HIS A 314 -10.19 -4.41 10.99
CA HIS A 314 -10.18 -3.43 12.09
C HIS A 314 -9.22 -2.31 11.73
N GLN A 315 -9.19 -1.26 12.54
CA GLN A 315 -8.46 -0.03 12.29
C GLN A 315 -7.00 -0.29 11.87
N PRO A 316 -6.65 -0.14 10.58
CA PRO A 316 -5.25 -0.07 10.16
C PRO A 316 -4.64 1.25 10.61
N ARG A 317 -3.41 1.21 11.11
CA ARG A 317 -2.71 2.40 11.59
C ARG A 317 -1.37 2.55 10.88
N ILE A 318 -1.13 3.73 10.32
CA ILE A 318 0.15 4.12 9.71
C ILE A 318 0.63 5.37 10.44
N GLU A 319 1.76 5.25 11.16
CA GLU A 319 2.20 6.26 12.11
C GLU A 319 3.66 6.67 11.87
N ASN A 320 3.92 7.96 11.74
CA ASN A 320 5.27 8.53 11.63
C ASN A 320 6.13 7.87 10.53
N CYS A 321 5.53 7.54 9.39
CA CYS A 321 6.23 6.92 8.27
C CYS A 321 6.70 7.96 7.25
N HIS A 322 7.82 7.66 6.60
CA HIS A 322 8.35 8.47 5.49
C HIS A 322 8.35 7.65 4.20
N ILE A 323 7.59 8.08 3.20
CA ILE A 323 7.47 7.40 1.91
C ILE A 323 7.75 8.40 0.80
N GLU A 324 8.75 8.08 -0.02
CA GLU A 324 9.10 8.89 -1.19
C GLU A 324 9.53 8.02 -2.37
N ARG A 325 9.42 8.56 -3.57
CA ARG A 325 9.98 8.00 -4.81
C ARG A 325 9.48 6.61 -5.15
N THR A 326 8.20 6.37 -4.93
CA THR A 326 7.51 5.19 -5.46
C THR A 326 7.02 5.46 -6.89
N MET A 327 7.01 4.41 -7.72
CA MET A 327 6.52 4.49 -9.10
C MET A 327 5.00 4.40 -9.21
N ASP A 328 4.29 4.51 -8.08
CA ASP A 328 2.84 4.54 -7.98
C ASP A 328 2.43 5.33 -6.72
N ASP A 329 1.44 4.89 -5.96
CA ASP A 329 0.95 5.58 -4.77
C ASP A 329 1.88 5.43 -3.56
N ALA A 330 1.93 6.42 -2.66
CA ALA A 330 2.64 6.23 -1.40
C ALA A 330 1.87 5.26 -0.49
N ILE A 331 0.58 5.48 -0.33
CA ILE A 331 -0.32 4.64 0.47
C ILE A 331 -1.58 4.33 -0.33
N HIS A 332 -1.86 3.05 -0.50
CA HIS A 332 -3.08 2.57 -1.13
C HIS A 332 -3.85 1.69 -0.13
N ILE A 333 -5.06 2.13 0.26
CA ILE A 333 -5.97 1.38 1.12
C ILE A 333 -7.18 0.98 0.30
N LYS A 334 -7.33 -0.30 -0.01
CA LYS A 334 -8.44 -0.79 -0.80
C LYS A 334 -9.27 -1.84 -0.09
N MET A 335 -10.53 -1.93 -0.48
CA MET A 335 -11.45 -2.95 -0.01
C MET A 335 -11.25 -4.24 -0.80
N SER A 336 -11.60 -5.39 -0.20
CA SER A 336 -11.67 -6.66 -0.90
C SER A 336 -13.07 -6.81 -1.50
N GLY A 337 -13.17 -6.99 -2.82
CA GLY A 337 -14.45 -7.12 -3.52
C GLY A 337 -14.55 -8.46 -4.26
N ASP A 338 -15.69 -9.14 -4.09
CA ASP A 338 -16.02 -10.39 -4.75
C ASP A 338 -17.24 -10.21 -5.64
N ALA A 339 -17.16 -10.65 -6.90
CA ALA A 339 -18.28 -10.50 -7.83
C ALA A 339 -19.35 -11.57 -7.61
N ILE A 340 -20.61 -11.19 -7.68
CA ILE A 340 -21.71 -12.15 -7.78
C ILE A 340 -21.65 -12.79 -9.16
N LYS A 341 -21.49 -14.11 -9.20
CA LYS A 341 -21.47 -14.92 -10.42
C LYS A 341 -22.84 -15.52 -10.74
N GLU A 342 -23.58 -15.88 -9.70
CA GLU A 342 -24.89 -16.51 -9.81
C GLU A 342 -25.75 -16.14 -8.61
N ILE A 343 -27.03 -15.90 -8.85
CA ILE A 343 -28.03 -15.62 -7.82
C ILE A 343 -28.76 -16.92 -7.52
N LEU A 344 -28.55 -17.48 -6.32
CA LEU A 344 -29.18 -18.73 -5.89
C LEU A 344 -30.49 -18.46 -5.14
N ALA A 345 -30.57 -17.34 -4.43
CA ALA A 345 -31.75 -16.80 -3.78
C ALA A 345 -31.56 -15.30 -3.54
N THR A 346 -32.58 -14.58 -3.11
CA THR A 346 -32.53 -13.11 -2.84
C THR A 346 -31.49 -12.72 -1.77
N ASN A 347 -31.03 -13.69 -0.97
CA ASN A 347 -29.98 -13.51 0.03
C ASN A 347 -28.84 -14.54 -0.08
N LYS A 348 -28.81 -15.34 -1.15
CA LYS A 348 -27.79 -16.39 -1.33
C LYS A 348 -27.18 -16.29 -2.72
N PHE A 349 -25.85 -16.14 -2.77
CA PHE A 349 -25.11 -15.85 -3.98
C PHE A 349 -23.91 -16.76 -4.13
N LYS A 350 -23.67 -17.24 -5.36
CA LYS A 350 -22.37 -17.77 -5.74
C LYS A 350 -21.50 -16.60 -6.14
N ILE A 351 -20.34 -16.50 -5.51
CA ILE A 351 -19.38 -15.41 -5.75
C ILE A 351 -18.11 -15.90 -6.40
N GLU A 352 -17.47 -15.01 -7.15
CA GLU A 352 -16.16 -15.22 -7.73
C GLU A 352 -15.18 -14.17 -7.18
N HIS A 353 -14.06 -14.65 -6.65
CA HIS A 353 -12.96 -13.79 -6.23
C HIS A 353 -12.31 -13.17 -7.46
N LYS A 354 -12.54 -11.88 -7.70
CA LYS A 354 -12.06 -11.16 -8.90
C LYS A 354 -10.54 -11.12 -9.02
N ASP A 355 -9.85 -11.20 -7.91
CA ASP A 355 -8.41 -11.04 -7.85
C ASP A 355 -7.75 -12.28 -7.24
N ILE A 356 -7.62 -13.33 -8.03
CA ILE A 356 -7.08 -14.63 -7.61
C ILE A 356 -5.65 -14.53 -7.06
N LEU A 357 -4.86 -13.62 -7.62
CA LEU A 357 -3.49 -13.39 -7.17
C LEU A 357 -3.46 -12.69 -5.81
N TRP A 358 -4.59 -12.12 -5.40
CA TRP A 358 -4.71 -11.24 -4.26
C TRP A 358 -5.69 -11.75 -3.20
N ASP A 359 -6.49 -12.80 -3.49
CA ASP A 359 -7.59 -13.18 -2.63
C ASP A 359 -7.57 -14.63 -2.14
N ASN A 360 -7.45 -14.75 -0.86
CA ASN A 360 -8.35 -15.46 -0.01
C ASN A 360 -9.15 -14.38 0.70
N THR A 361 -10.39 -14.26 0.38
CA THR A 361 -11.27 -13.34 1.07
C THR A 361 -11.33 -13.72 2.54
N ASN A 362 -11.32 -12.72 3.39
CA ASN A 362 -11.70 -12.93 4.78
C ASN A 362 -13.22 -13.06 4.92
N LEU A 363 -13.92 -13.45 3.86
CA LEU A 363 -15.33 -13.75 3.93
C LEU A 363 -15.53 -14.94 4.88
N GLY A 364 -16.53 -14.84 5.71
CA GLY A 364 -16.86 -15.84 6.68
C GLY A 364 -18.06 -15.41 7.50
N LYS A 365 -18.66 -16.36 8.20
CA LYS A 365 -19.82 -16.11 9.07
C LYS A 365 -19.52 -14.98 10.08
N GLY A 366 -20.45 -14.05 10.19
CA GLY A 366 -20.37 -12.88 11.08
C GLY A 366 -19.66 -11.67 10.47
N LYS A 367 -19.09 -11.77 9.27
CA LYS A 367 -18.44 -10.64 8.60
C LYS A 367 -19.47 -9.71 7.97
N LYS A 368 -19.20 -8.41 8.04
CA LYS A 368 -20.03 -7.38 7.40
C LYS A 368 -19.57 -7.15 5.98
N VAL A 369 -20.52 -7.01 5.08
CA VAL A 369 -20.28 -6.73 3.67
C VAL A 369 -21.20 -5.64 3.18
N MET A 370 -20.66 -4.81 2.29
CA MET A 370 -21.41 -3.90 1.45
C MET A 370 -21.76 -4.61 0.16
N VAL A 371 -23.03 -4.64 -0.19
CA VAL A 371 -23.52 -5.10 -1.50
C VAL A 371 -23.60 -3.87 -2.41
N PHE A 372 -22.78 -3.81 -3.44
CA PHE A 372 -22.57 -2.60 -4.24
C PHE A 372 -22.51 -2.94 -5.73
N ASN A 373 -23.21 -2.16 -6.55
CA ASN A 373 -23.12 -2.28 -7.99
C ASN A 373 -22.14 -1.22 -8.54
N PRO A 374 -20.95 -1.60 -9.02
CA PRO A 374 -19.93 -0.65 -9.47
C PRO A 374 -20.28 0.05 -10.80
N GLU A 375 -21.18 -0.49 -11.63
CA GLU A 375 -21.58 0.16 -12.87
C GLU A 375 -22.51 1.35 -12.61
N THR A 376 -23.42 1.19 -11.66
CA THR A 376 -24.36 2.26 -11.27
C THR A 376 -23.85 3.09 -10.09
N SER A 377 -22.78 2.65 -9.42
CA SER A 377 -22.28 3.18 -8.15
C SER A 377 -23.33 3.18 -7.04
N LYS A 378 -24.24 2.21 -7.06
CA LYS A 378 -25.32 2.10 -6.09
C LYS A 378 -24.94 1.12 -4.99
N GLN A 379 -25.01 1.58 -3.74
CA GLN A 379 -25.01 0.70 -2.58
C GLN A 379 -26.42 0.11 -2.43
N LEU A 380 -26.53 -1.21 -2.56
CA LEU A 380 -27.83 -1.90 -2.48
C LEU A 380 -28.18 -2.25 -1.04
N ALA A 381 -27.19 -2.70 -0.26
CA ALA A 381 -27.38 -3.06 1.14
C ALA A 381 -26.07 -3.10 1.92
N GLU A 382 -26.20 -3.04 3.25
CA GLU A 382 -25.19 -3.50 4.21
C GLU A 382 -25.72 -4.77 4.88
N CYS A 383 -24.96 -5.84 4.82
CA CYS A 383 -25.38 -7.15 5.27
C CYS A 383 -24.32 -7.81 6.15
N THR A 384 -24.76 -8.78 6.94
CA THR A 384 -23.89 -9.70 7.65
C THR A 384 -23.92 -11.06 6.98
N ILE A 385 -22.77 -11.68 6.79
CA ILE A 385 -22.68 -13.04 6.27
C ILE A 385 -23.14 -14.01 7.36
N THR A 386 -24.22 -14.74 7.11
CA THR A 386 -24.74 -15.76 8.02
C THR A 386 -24.14 -17.12 7.77
N ASP A 387 -23.70 -17.37 6.53
CA ASP A 387 -23.02 -18.60 6.13
C ASP A 387 -22.10 -18.36 4.94
N TYR A 388 -20.99 -19.13 4.88
CA TYR A 388 -20.02 -19.09 3.80
C TYR A 388 -19.47 -20.49 3.52
N GLU A 389 -19.69 -20.99 2.31
CA GLU A 389 -19.24 -22.29 1.83
C GLU A 389 -18.19 -22.09 0.73
N PRO A 390 -16.88 -22.21 1.01
CA PRO A 390 -15.86 -22.17 -0.03
C PRO A 390 -16.02 -23.37 -0.96
N GLN A 391 -16.12 -23.12 -2.27
CA GLN A 391 -16.22 -24.16 -3.30
C GLN A 391 -14.86 -24.54 -3.87
N ASN A 392 -14.03 -23.55 -4.11
CA ASN A 392 -12.65 -23.68 -4.54
C ASN A 392 -11.90 -22.36 -4.23
N TYR A 393 -10.68 -22.22 -4.71
CA TYR A 393 -9.88 -21.00 -4.45
C TYR A 393 -10.40 -19.73 -5.17
N ARG A 394 -11.32 -19.88 -6.12
CA ARG A 394 -11.93 -18.77 -6.88
C ARG A 394 -13.37 -18.51 -6.51
N GLU A 395 -14.07 -19.46 -5.97
CA GLU A 395 -15.52 -19.41 -5.84
C GLU A 395 -15.97 -19.85 -4.45
N GLY A 396 -17.04 -19.26 -3.99
CA GLY A 396 -17.73 -19.63 -2.78
C GLY A 396 -19.22 -19.32 -2.86
N ILE A 397 -19.98 -19.88 -1.94
CA ILE A 397 -21.39 -19.54 -1.76
C ILE A 397 -21.52 -18.74 -0.48
N VAL A 398 -22.13 -17.57 -0.56
CA VAL A 398 -22.39 -16.68 0.57
C VAL A 398 -23.89 -16.58 0.82
N THR A 399 -24.29 -16.64 2.10
CA THR A 399 -25.67 -16.36 2.54
C THR A 399 -25.64 -15.11 3.42
N LEU A 400 -26.52 -14.17 3.14
CA LEU A 400 -26.64 -12.90 3.85
C LEU A 400 -27.81 -12.90 4.82
N ASP A 401 -27.77 -12.02 5.83
CA ASP A 401 -28.84 -11.82 6.82
C ASP A 401 -30.07 -11.08 6.25
N LYS A 402 -29.94 -10.46 5.06
CA LYS A 402 -31.01 -9.70 4.41
C LYS A 402 -31.20 -10.11 2.96
N ASN A 403 -32.42 -9.95 2.47
CA ASN A 403 -32.73 -10.08 1.05
C ASN A 403 -32.22 -8.85 0.29
N VAL A 404 -31.54 -9.06 -0.83
CA VAL A 404 -31.07 -8.02 -1.74
C VAL A 404 -31.57 -8.32 -3.14
N ALA A 405 -32.85 -8.07 -3.36
CA ALA A 405 -33.56 -8.41 -4.60
C ALA A 405 -33.02 -7.68 -5.85
N GLU A 406 -32.38 -6.52 -5.67
CA GLU A 406 -31.77 -5.73 -6.75
C GLU A 406 -30.37 -6.22 -7.14
N ALA A 407 -29.79 -7.18 -6.42
CA ALA A 407 -28.47 -7.70 -6.74
C ALA A 407 -28.50 -8.49 -8.06
N ASP A 408 -27.47 -8.29 -8.86
CA ASP A 408 -27.24 -8.96 -10.15
C ASP A 408 -25.80 -9.43 -10.30
N THR A 409 -25.44 -9.99 -11.45
CA THR A 409 -24.08 -10.47 -11.74
C THR A 409 -23.05 -9.36 -11.95
N LYS A 410 -23.45 -8.09 -11.94
CA LYS A 410 -22.57 -6.91 -11.95
C LYS A 410 -22.28 -6.40 -10.54
N THR A 411 -23.02 -6.92 -9.58
CA THR A 411 -22.91 -6.56 -8.17
C THR A 411 -21.69 -7.23 -7.53
N CYS A 412 -21.05 -6.50 -6.62
CA CYS A 412 -19.92 -6.98 -5.84
C CYS A 412 -20.24 -6.92 -4.34
N LEU A 413 -19.64 -7.85 -3.61
CA LEU A 413 -19.61 -7.84 -2.16
C LEU A 413 -18.26 -7.32 -1.69
N TYR A 414 -18.24 -6.23 -0.93
CA TYR A 414 -17.03 -5.68 -0.35
C TYR A 414 -17.01 -5.89 1.16
N LEU A 415 -15.95 -6.52 1.66
CA LEU A 415 -15.75 -6.65 3.10
C LEU A 415 -15.65 -5.28 3.74
N GLN A 416 -16.50 -4.97 4.71
CA GLN A 416 -16.48 -3.71 5.43
C GLN A 416 -15.57 -3.76 6.66
N SER A 417 -14.89 -2.66 6.91
CA SER A 417 -14.24 -2.39 8.18
C SER A 417 -15.18 -1.55 9.06
N ASP A 418 -15.31 -1.92 10.31
CA ASP A 418 -16.11 -1.16 11.29
C ASP A 418 -15.40 0.12 11.78
N GLU A 419 -14.12 0.31 11.44
CA GLU A 419 -13.28 1.37 11.96
C GLU A 419 -12.56 2.13 10.86
N GLU A 420 -12.36 3.44 11.07
CA GLU A 420 -11.59 4.28 10.15
C GLU A 420 -10.12 3.85 10.14
N ALA A 421 -9.50 3.81 8.98
CA ALA A 421 -8.05 3.76 8.86
C ALA A 421 -7.44 5.06 9.42
N VAL A 422 -6.34 4.96 10.16
CA VAL A 422 -5.65 6.12 10.74
C VAL A 422 -4.27 6.28 10.16
N ILE A 423 -4.01 7.44 9.57
CA ILE A 423 -2.70 7.84 9.04
C ILE A 423 -2.28 9.11 9.77
N THR A 424 -1.20 9.06 10.53
CA THR A 424 -0.77 10.21 11.35
C THR A 424 0.72 10.42 11.35
N GLY A 425 1.16 11.70 11.33
CA GLY A 425 2.56 12.09 11.42
C GLY A 425 3.45 11.65 10.25
N CYS A 426 2.86 11.31 9.10
CA CYS A 426 3.58 10.79 7.95
C CYS A 426 4.09 11.90 7.02
N THR A 427 5.23 11.65 6.36
CA THR A 427 5.74 12.45 5.25
C THR A 427 5.65 11.64 3.96
N LEU A 428 4.91 12.14 2.97
CA LEU A 428 4.70 11.50 1.67
C LEU A 428 5.20 12.44 0.58
N GLY A 429 6.33 12.08 -0.08
CA GLY A 429 6.99 12.98 -1.02
C GLY A 429 7.44 12.34 -2.33
N THR A 430 7.33 13.09 -3.42
CA THR A 430 7.83 12.71 -4.76
C THR A 430 7.28 11.34 -5.22
N GLN A 431 5.97 11.20 -5.27
CA GLN A 431 5.31 10.02 -5.85
C GLN A 431 5.01 10.24 -7.33
N LEU A 432 4.96 9.15 -8.09
CA LEU A 432 4.56 9.26 -9.50
C LEU A 432 3.08 9.60 -9.63
N GLN A 433 2.23 9.07 -8.76
CA GLN A 433 0.78 9.22 -8.83
C GLN A 433 0.23 10.00 -7.63
N ARG A 434 -0.11 9.31 -6.56
CA ARG A 434 -0.87 9.85 -5.43
C ARG A 434 -0.12 9.73 -4.12
N GLY A 435 -0.37 10.67 -3.22
CA GLY A 435 0.01 10.51 -1.82
C GLY A 435 -0.80 9.37 -1.19
N ILE A 436 -2.13 9.46 -1.23
CA ILE A 436 -3.03 8.48 -0.65
C ILE A 436 -4.20 8.20 -1.59
N LEU A 437 -4.38 6.92 -1.93
CA LEU A 437 -5.58 6.37 -2.55
C LEU A 437 -6.32 5.54 -1.50
N THR A 438 -7.60 5.84 -1.25
CA THR A 438 -8.36 5.10 -0.24
C THR A 438 -9.78 4.77 -0.67
N HIS A 439 -10.20 3.56 -0.35
CA HIS A 439 -11.56 3.03 -0.58
C HIS A 439 -12.29 2.69 0.73
N GLN A 440 -11.66 2.88 1.89
CA GLN A 440 -12.30 2.69 3.19
C GLN A 440 -12.31 4.01 3.97
N PRO A 441 -13.24 4.22 4.92
CA PRO A 441 -13.22 5.40 5.78
C PRO A 441 -11.85 5.64 6.39
N THR A 442 -11.32 6.85 6.23
CA THR A 442 -9.91 7.16 6.58
C THR A 442 -9.81 8.51 7.27
N LYS A 443 -9.01 8.56 8.34
CA LYS A 443 -8.61 9.79 9.02
C LYS A 443 -7.11 10.03 8.87
N VAL A 444 -6.74 11.21 8.34
CA VAL A 444 -5.35 11.63 8.11
C VAL A 444 -5.07 12.86 8.95
N THR A 445 -4.04 12.81 9.78
CA THR A 445 -3.70 13.91 10.69
C THR A 445 -2.20 14.17 10.76
N ASN A 446 -1.81 15.45 10.89
CA ASN A 446 -0.43 15.85 11.12
C ASN A 446 0.56 15.32 10.06
N CYS A 447 0.11 15.16 8.81
CA CYS A 447 0.93 14.66 7.72
C CYS A 447 1.46 15.78 6.82
N THR A 448 2.60 15.55 6.17
CA THR A 448 3.11 16.39 5.08
C THR A 448 3.03 15.60 3.78
N ILE A 449 2.40 16.18 2.75
CA ILE A 449 2.26 15.57 1.42
C ILE A 449 2.79 16.57 0.39
N GLU A 450 3.84 16.18 -0.32
CA GLU A 450 4.54 17.10 -1.23
C GLU A 450 5.06 16.43 -2.50
N ASP A 451 5.18 17.23 -3.57
CA ASP A 451 5.73 16.80 -4.86
C ASP A 451 5.02 15.56 -5.45
N ASN A 452 3.70 15.50 -5.33
CA ASN A 452 2.84 14.42 -5.84
C ASN A 452 1.97 14.87 -7.02
N GLY A 453 1.44 13.92 -7.77
CA GLY A 453 0.40 14.19 -8.76
C GLY A 453 -0.87 14.68 -8.07
N LEU A 454 -1.51 13.84 -7.28
CA LEU A 454 -2.62 14.15 -6.38
C LEU A 454 -2.20 13.91 -4.93
N ALA A 455 -2.72 14.68 -3.99
CA ALA A 455 -2.55 14.34 -2.57
C ALA A 455 -3.45 13.16 -2.20
N PHE A 456 -4.73 13.22 -2.59
CA PHE A 456 -5.71 12.17 -2.29
C PHE A 456 -6.58 11.85 -3.50
N GLU A 457 -6.93 10.59 -3.63
CA GLU A 457 -7.99 10.14 -4.53
C GLU A 457 -8.96 9.20 -3.84
N LEU A 458 -10.25 9.45 -4.07
CA LEU A 458 -11.39 8.67 -3.62
C LEU A 458 -12.27 8.42 -4.85
N ALA A 459 -11.98 7.42 -5.63
CA ALA A 459 -12.66 7.19 -6.89
C ALA A 459 -13.03 5.73 -7.07
N LEU A 460 -14.05 5.46 -7.89
CA LEU A 460 -14.34 4.13 -8.37
C LEU A 460 -13.38 3.81 -9.52
N LEU A 461 -12.34 3.06 -9.23
CA LEU A 461 -11.32 2.68 -10.19
C LEU A 461 -11.52 1.24 -10.69
N SER A 462 -11.03 0.97 -11.90
CA SER A 462 -10.92 -0.38 -12.47
C SER A 462 -12.21 -1.21 -12.41
N GLY A 463 -13.38 -0.59 -12.66
CA GLY A 463 -14.68 -1.28 -12.61
C GLY A 463 -15.04 -1.83 -11.21
N GLY A 464 -14.55 -1.20 -10.14
CA GLY A 464 -14.85 -1.57 -8.77
C GLY A 464 -13.95 -2.65 -8.17
N ILE A 465 -12.91 -3.13 -8.86
CA ILE A 465 -12.01 -4.17 -8.33
C ILE A 465 -11.27 -3.69 -7.07
N GLU A 466 -10.99 -2.39 -6.97
CA GLU A 466 -10.26 -1.81 -5.84
C GLU A 466 -11.16 -1.38 -4.69
N GLY A 467 -12.44 -1.26 -4.93
CA GLY A 467 -13.46 -0.87 -3.97
C GLY A 467 -14.34 0.27 -4.46
N PRO A 468 -15.44 0.53 -3.76
CA PRO A 468 -16.26 1.72 -4.00
C PRO A 468 -15.50 2.97 -3.54
N PRO A 469 -15.91 4.18 -3.94
CA PRO A 469 -15.38 5.40 -3.35
C PRO A 469 -15.56 5.38 -1.83
N THR A 470 -14.58 5.86 -1.06
CA THR A 470 -14.74 5.85 0.40
C THR A 470 -15.92 6.70 0.85
N GLN A 471 -16.63 6.24 1.88
CA GLN A 471 -17.76 6.96 2.45
C GLN A 471 -17.35 8.23 3.21
N LYS A 472 -16.09 8.25 3.73
CA LYS A 472 -15.59 9.40 4.49
C LYS A 472 -14.08 9.50 4.46
N LEU A 473 -13.59 10.71 4.20
CA LEU A 473 -12.19 11.09 4.40
C LEU A 473 -12.12 12.33 5.29
N THR A 474 -11.37 12.24 6.38
CA THR A 474 -11.09 13.37 7.27
C THR A 474 -9.62 13.72 7.19
N ILE A 475 -9.29 14.98 6.90
CA ILE A 475 -7.93 15.52 6.77
C ILE A 475 -7.78 16.69 7.72
N GLU A 476 -6.93 16.55 8.74
CA GLU A 476 -6.75 17.57 9.77
C GLU A 476 -5.27 17.88 10.04
N ASN A 477 -4.93 19.15 10.19
CA ASN A 477 -3.61 19.63 10.59
C ASN A 477 -2.46 19.15 9.66
N CYS A 478 -2.75 19.01 8.37
CA CYS A 478 -1.79 18.53 7.37
C CYS A 478 -1.20 19.69 6.57
N ILE A 479 -0.05 19.44 5.94
CA ILE A 479 0.66 20.39 5.08
C ILE A 479 0.76 19.79 3.67
N PHE A 480 0.33 20.58 2.67
CA PHE A 480 0.37 20.20 1.26
C PHE A 480 1.24 21.16 0.48
N ARG A 481 2.18 20.63 -0.31
CA ARG A 481 3.12 21.45 -1.09
C ARG A 481 3.33 20.87 -2.49
N ASN A 482 3.48 21.76 -3.48
CA ASN A 482 3.94 21.41 -4.84
C ASN A 482 3.14 20.28 -5.51
N LEU A 483 1.83 20.21 -5.32
CA LEU A 483 0.97 19.26 -6.01
C LEU A 483 0.83 19.64 -7.50
N VAL A 484 0.80 18.64 -8.39
CA VAL A 484 0.85 18.88 -9.85
C VAL A 484 -0.53 18.82 -10.49
N TRP A 485 -1.36 17.84 -10.13
CA TRP A 485 -2.69 17.63 -10.75
C TRP A 485 -3.84 18.16 -9.90
N GLY A 486 -3.66 18.22 -8.59
CA GLY A 486 -4.69 18.67 -7.67
C GLY A 486 -4.39 18.30 -6.23
N GLY A 487 -5.23 18.81 -5.32
CA GLY A 487 -5.18 18.44 -3.90
C GLY A 487 -5.94 17.14 -3.66
N ILE A 488 -7.25 17.22 -3.70
CA ILE A 488 -8.15 16.12 -3.33
C ILE A 488 -9.12 15.88 -4.50
N SER A 489 -9.18 14.64 -4.98
CA SER A 489 -10.09 14.20 -6.03
C SER A 489 -11.09 13.20 -5.46
N VAL A 490 -12.39 13.50 -5.61
CA VAL A 490 -13.50 12.59 -5.32
C VAL A 490 -14.28 12.41 -6.60
N ASN A 491 -14.35 11.21 -7.13
CA ASN A 491 -15.06 10.93 -8.37
C ASN A 491 -15.97 9.71 -8.21
N CYS A 492 -17.26 9.97 -8.04
CA CYS A 492 -18.29 8.95 -7.97
C CYS A 492 -19.15 9.01 -9.25
N PRO A 493 -19.44 7.88 -9.91
CA PRO A 493 -20.28 7.87 -11.11
C PRO A 493 -21.74 8.28 -10.86
N SER A 494 -22.28 8.06 -9.67
CA SER A 494 -23.66 8.46 -9.30
C SER A 494 -23.80 8.88 -7.83
N HIS A 495 -24.92 9.53 -7.51
CA HIS A 495 -25.27 9.97 -6.15
C HIS A 495 -25.83 8.88 -5.24
N ASP A 496 -26.24 7.74 -5.78
CA ASP A 496 -27.00 6.73 -5.02
C ASP A 496 -26.17 5.97 -3.98
N TYR A 497 -24.90 6.33 -3.89
CA TYR A 497 -23.94 5.74 -2.96
C TYR A 497 -24.01 6.33 -1.54
N ASN A 498 -24.65 7.48 -1.37
CA ASN A 498 -24.27 8.36 -0.28
C ASN A 498 -25.39 8.62 0.75
N GLN A 499 -24.99 8.73 2.03
CA GLN A 499 -25.86 9.15 3.12
C GLN A 499 -26.09 10.67 3.05
N LYS A 500 -27.30 11.11 2.75
CA LYS A 500 -27.66 12.53 2.70
C LYS A 500 -27.29 13.25 4.01
N GLY A 501 -26.65 14.42 3.88
CA GLY A 501 -26.37 15.32 5.00
C GLY A 501 -25.08 15.05 5.76
N THR A 502 -24.33 13.98 5.45
CA THR A 502 -23.02 13.71 6.07
C THR A 502 -21.91 14.05 5.07
N PRO A 503 -20.93 14.90 5.41
CA PRO A 503 -19.84 15.21 4.49
C PRO A 503 -19.01 13.96 4.22
N GLN A 504 -18.79 13.67 2.94
CA GLN A 504 -17.86 12.63 2.52
C GLN A 504 -16.41 13.10 2.72
N LEU A 505 -16.18 14.40 2.58
CA LEU A 505 -14.86 15.02 2.72
C LEU A 505 -14.89 16.09 3.81
N VAL A 506 -14.06 15.91 4.83
CA VAL A 506 -13.82 16.89 5.91
C VAL A 506 -12.37 17.33 5.85
N VAL A 507 -12.14 18.63 5.57
CA VAL A 507 -10.81 19.23 5.42
C VAL A 507 -10.67 20.37 6.42
N LYS A 508 -9.87 20.17 7.47
CA LYS A 508 -9.84 21.10 8.60
C LYS A 508 -8.44 21.47 9.06
N ASN A 509 -8.20 22.76 9.27
CA ASN A 509 -6.95 23.29 9.86
C ASN A 509 -5.68 22.90 9.08
N ASN A 510 -5.74 22.78 7.75
CA ASN A 510 -4.62 22.40 6.93
C ASN A 510 -3.91 23.61 6.32
N ILE A 511 -2.69 23.42 5.87
CA ILE A 511 -1.92 24.41 5.10
C ILE A 511 -1.73 23.86 3.68
N PHE A 512 -2.19 24.64 2.68
CA PHE A 512 -2.02 24.35 1.26
C PHE A 512 -1.09 25.38 0.64
N ASP A 513 0.14 24.98 0.29
CA ASP A 513 1.10 25.81 -0.44
C ASP A 513 1.04 25.45 -1.94
N LEU A 514 0.20 26.16 -2.66
CA LEU A 514 -0.13 25.91 -4.06
C LEU A 514 0.76 26.73 -4.98
N ARG A 515 1.75 26.08 -5.59
CA ARG A 515 2.64 26.73 -6.58
C ARG A 515 2.07 26.77 -8.00
N HIS A 516 1.00 26.03 -8.26
CA HIS A 516 0.32 25.93 -9.54
C HIS A 516 -1.15 26.30 -9.38
N ASN A 517 -1.77 26.82 -10.44
CA ASN A 517 -3.22 27.04 -10.48
C ASN A 517 -3.92 25.68 -10.72
N ILE A 518 -4.07 24.91 -9.68
CA ILE A 518 -4.73 23.61 -9.71
C ILE A 518 -5.97 23.63 -8.81
N PRO A 519 -6.99 22.84 -9.10
CA PRO A 519 -8.09 22.64 -8.16
C PRO A 519 -7.57 22.05 -6.85
N LEU A 520 -7.92 22.69 -5.73
CA LEU A 520 -7.60 22.17 -4.41
C LEU A 520 -8.51 20.99 -4.06
N VAL A 521 -9.81 21.13 -4.37
CA VAL A 521 -10.80 20.06 -4.23
C VAL A 521 -11.55 19.92 -5.55
N SER A 522 -11.54 18.72 -6.12
CA SER A 522 -12.37 18.33 -7.25
C SER A 522 -13.29 17.21 -6.78
N ALA A 523 -14.58 17.45 -6.71
CA ALA A 523 -15.56 16.47 -6.25
C ALA A 523 -16.75 16.37 -7.19
N VAL A 524 -17.06 15.15 -7.59
CA VAL A 524 -18.20 14.82 -8.48
C VAL A 524 -19.08 13.81 -7.79
N ASN A 525 -20.38 14.09 -7.71
CA ASN A 525 -21.38 13.24 -7.09
C ASN A 525 -21.01 12.82 -5.64
N SER A 526 -20.47 13.74 -4.86
CA SER A 526 -20.11 13.53 -3.46
C SER A 526 -21.25 13.92 -2.53
N ASN A 527 -21.31 13.31 -1.36
CA ASN A 527 -22.24 13.67 -0.27
C ASN A 527 -22.08 15.09 0.22
N GLY A 528 -20.92 15.65 0.03
CA GLY A 528 -20.64 17.02 0.42
C GLY A 528 -19.23 17.19 0.97
N VAL A 529 -18.84 18.45 1.06
CA VAL A 529 -17.54 18.91 1.51
C VAL A 529 -17.74 19.85 2.70
N SER A 530 -16.98 19.59 3.78
CA SER A 530 -16.73 20.55 4.87
C SER A 530 -15.28 21.01 4.78
N PHE A 531 -15.07 22.32 4.63
CA PHE A 531 -13.75 22.92 4.43
C PHE A 531 -13.56 24.09 5.41
N THR A 532 -12.86 23.88 6.53
CA THR A 532 -12.85 24.83 7.64
C THR A 532 -11.47 25.09 8.23
N GLY A 533 -11.17 26.35 8.57
CA GLY A 533 -9.94 26.72 9.27
C GLY A 533 -8.65 26.51 8.49
N ASN A 534 -8.70 26.35 7.17
CA ASN A 534 -7.53 26.06 6.36
C ASN A 534 -6.80 27.34 5.95
N LYS A 535 -5.47 27.24 5.80
CA LYS A 535 -4.63 28.31 5.23
C LYS A 535 -4.21 27.93 3.81
N ILE A 536 -4.62 28.75 2.83
CA ILE A 536 -4.31 28.56 1.42
C ILE A 536 -3.33 29.64 0.98
N ILE A 537 -2.14 29.23 0.52
CA ILE A 537 -1.07 30.08 0.07
C ILE A 537 -0.94 29.91 -1.45
N THR A 538 -1.15 30.98 -2.22
CA THR A 538 -1.08 30.97 -3.69
C THR A 538 0.04 31.88 -4.18
N LYS A 539 0.62 31.61 -5.35
CA LYS A 539 1.63 32.47 -5.97
C LYS A 539 1.04 33.73 -6.61
N LYS A 540 -0.20 33.68 -7.03
CA LYS A 540 -0.87 34.84 -7.65
C LYS A 540 -1.72 35.56 -6.61
N ALA A 541 -1.60 36.88 -6.59
CA ALA A 541 -2.56 37.74 -5.90
C ALA A 541 -3.96 37.52 -6.52
N ASN A 542 -4.99 37.43 -5.67
CA ASN A 542 -6.41 37.36 -6.09
C ASN A 542 -6.79 36.09 -6.87
N VAL A 543 -6.31 34.90 -6.47
CA VAL A 543 -6.92 33.66 -6.93
C VAL A 543 -8.35 33.61 -6.41
N ALA A 544 -9.32 33.62 -7.32
CA ALA A 544 -10.72 33.53 -6.93
C ALA A 544 -10.96 32.18 -6.21
N GLU A 545 -11.57 32.21 -5.04
CA GLU A 545 -11.90 31.02 -4.26
C GLU A 545 -12.62 29.97 -5.11
N ALA A 546 -13.56 30.41 -5.95
CA ALA A 546 -14.30 29.53 -6.87
C ALA A 546 -13.38 28.73 -7.83
N SER A 547 -12.16 29.21 -8.13
CA SER A 547 -11.22 28.49 -8.99
C SER A 547 -10.47 27.35 -8.29
N LEU A 548 -10.52 27.32 -6.96
CA LEU A 548 -9.90 26.28 -6.15
C LEU A 548 -10.80 25.07 -5.95
N PHE A 549 -12.10 25.21 -6.23
CA PHE A 549 -13.11 24.17 -6.05
C PHE A 549 -13.77 23.83 -7.38
N ARG A 550 -13.70 22.57 -7.76
CA ARG A 550 -14.48 22.00 -8.87
C ARG A 550 -15.51 21.04 -8.30
N LEU A 551 -16.70 21.54 -8.00
CA LEU A 551 -17.76 20.77 -7.37
C LEU A 551 -18.90 20.55 -8.38
N ILE A 552 -19.19 19.30 -8.71
CA ILE A 552 -20.27 18.89 -9.60
C ILE A 552 -21.20 17.98 -8.80
N ASN A 553 -22.49 18.37 -8.72
CA ASN A 553 -23.45 17.63 -7.90
C ASN A 553 -22.93 17.31 -6.49
N THR A 554 -22.28 18.27 -5.86
CA THR A 554 -21.61 18.09 -4.57
C THR A 554 -21.92 19.30 -3.71
N PRO A 555 -22.68 19.17 -2.61
CA PRO A 555 -22.99 20.29 -1.73
C PRO A 555 -21.77 20.72 -0.91
N VAL A 556 -21.61 22.01 -0.71
CA VAL A 556 -20.75 22.55 0.33
C VAL A 556 -21.58 22.60 1.62
N LEU A 557 -21.24 21.76 2.57
CA LEU A 557 -21.93 21.68 3.86
C LEU A 557 -21.40 22.71 4.85
N GLU A 558 -20.11 23.01 4.76
CA GLU A 558 -19.48 24.05 5.56
C GLU A 558 -18.25 24.59 4.82
N ASN A 559 -18.11 25.92 4.79
CA ASN A 559 -16.93 26.62 4.28
C ASN A 559 -16.70 27.88 5.13
N SER A 560 -15.87 27.76 6.17
CA SER A 560 -15.72 28.81 7.16
C SER A 560 -14.29 28.93 7.71
N ASN A 561 -13.94 30.12 8.17
CA ASN A 561 -12.69 30.42 8.86
C ASN A 561 -11.40 30.07 8.05
N ASN A 562 -11.50 30.08 6.71
CA ASN A 562 -10.35 29.83 5.85
C ASN A 562 -9.59 31.12 5.57
N LEU A 563 -8.26 31.05 5.56
CA LEU A 563 -7.36 32.16 5.30
C LEU A 563 -6.68 32.02 3.94
N TYR A 564 -6.93 32.95 3.04
CA TYR A 564 -6.31 33.02 1.72
C TYR A 564 -5.19 34.05 1.73
N THR A 565 -3.98 33.64 1.36
CA THR A 565 -2.81 34.52 1.29
C THR A 565 -2.07 34.35 -0.02
N SER A 566 -1.54 35.43 -0.59
CA SER A 566 -0.63 35.37 -1.72
C SER A 566 0.80 35.57 -1.24
N GLN A 567 1.71 34.72 -1.70
CA GLN A 567 3.15 34.97 -1.60
C GLN A 567 3.69 35.13 -3.00
N PRO A 568 4.36 36.26 -3.32
CA PRO A 568 4.94 36.54 -4.63
C PRO A 568 6.06 35.57 -5.02
#